data_94254443e681fc3668595d84b59d0c41
#
_entry.id   94254443e681fc3668595d84b59d0c41
#
_cell.length_a   1.000
_cell.length_b   1.000
_cell.length_c   1.000
_cell.angle_alpha   90.00
_cell.angle_beta   90.00
_cell.angle_gamma   90.00
#
_symmetry.space_group_name_H-M   'P 1'
#
loop_
_entity.id
_entity.type
_entity.pdbx_description
1 polymer ?
#
loop_
_entity_poly.entity_id
_entity_poly.type
_entity_poly.pdbx_seq_one_letter_code
_entity_poly.pdbx_strand_id
1 'polypeptide(L)'
;MSSNHQSIFSPRYFALSIGIILSVMAVGFEGLSVTTIAPSIAGDLNGLSLFGWIFSTYLLAQIIGTLVVGRIIDKRGPAAPFTYALLLFIAGLVAAATAGDMYIMIGSRALQGLGAGAMMTCVYTAISLSYPDELRAKILGAFGTAYVLPSMLGPYVAGLIADQWSWRFVFWGILPVLVVSAVLSLPAFRKLKVQQTGGASGSSSTWMALLLTMGTGLFLIALSMLPSMMGFVFGLIGLVGMILPLRQLLPKGTLTLRRGMPAILATRGLFFAAYASTQNFLVLALIDVRGITPSQAGLIVASAALSWCIIAYVQGRWDAADQGRGRHMRIILGVFLLAIGIAIVFWIPVVSIAVAVMGQIIAGVGIGLAHPVSGVVAFSQTGEGGAGQTSANLQFADSFTPGVVIGIGGSILVVCQAAGMSLQSGLIVAMGFHLLLIVISIIASTRISPQSIKNADPKKEGVPVIVQ
;
A
#
# COMPACT_ATOMS: atom_id res chain seq x y z
N MET A 1 15.16 8.28 42.15
CA MET A 1 15.43 7.25 41.13
C MET A 1 15.31 7.91 39.77
N SER A 2 16.43 8.14 39.09
CA SER A 2 16.45 8.77 37.76
C SER A 2 15.75 7.84 36.80
N SER A 3 14.61 8.26 36.25
CA SER A 3 13.97 7.61 35.12
C SER A 3 14.93 7.71 33.93
N ASN A 4 15.67 6.64 33.70
CA ASN A 4 16.50 6.48 32.51
C ASN A 4 15.54 6.44 31.32
N HIS A 5 15.26 7.60 30.70
CA HIS A 5 14.44 7.70 29.49
C HIS A 5 15.20 6.97 28.37
N GLN A 6 14.97 5.66 28.29
CA GLN A 6 15.53 4.87 27.18
C GLN A 6 14.97 5.42 25.88
N SER A 7 15.87 5.81 24.98
CA SER A 7 15.55 6.27 23.64
C SER A 7 15.64 5.09 22.66
N ILE A 8 14.83 5.10 21.59
CA ILE A 8 14.98 4.17 20.46
C ILE A 8 16.35 4.32 19.77
N PHE A 9 17.05 5.43 20.01
CA PHE A 9 18.41 5.71 19.52
C PHE A 9 19.49 5.50 20.61
N SER A 10 19.17 4.87 21.75
CA SER A 10 20.20 4.46 22.70
C SER A 10 21.16 3.41 22.10
N PRO A 11 22.41 3.28 22.56
CA PRO A 11 23.39 2.34 22.00
C PRO A 11 22.88 0.91 21.84
N ARG A 12 21.98 0.49 22.74
CA ARG A 12 21.35 -0.85 22.71
C ARG A 12 20.45 -1.06 21.49
N TYR A 13 19.69 -0.05 21.09
CA TYR A 13 18.67 -0.14 20.05
C TYR A 13 19.06 0.56 18.76
N PHE A 14 20.12 1.37 18.76
CA PHE A 14 20.51 2.25 17.66
C PHE A 14 20.60 1.52 16.31
N ALA A 15 21.41 0.45 16.25
CA ALA A 15 21.64 -0.28 15.01
C ALA A 15 20.33 -0.92 14.47
N LEU A 16 19.52 -1.50 15.36
CA LEU A 16 18.23 -2.09 14.98
C LEU A 16 17.24 -1.00 14.53
N SER A 17 17.14 0.11 15.26
CA SER A 17 16.22 1.21 14.91
C SER A 17 16.56 1.82 13.56
N ILE A 18 17.85 2.14 13.31
CA ILE A 18 18.28 2.70 12.03
C ILE A 18 18.12 1.68 10.90
N GLY A 19 18.48 0.41 11.13
CA GLY A 19 18.30 -0.65 10.15
C GLY A 19 16.83 -0.86 9.74
N ILE A 20 15.89 -0.85 10.71
CA ILE A 20 14.45 -0.89 10.45
C ILE A 20 14.00 0.33 9.66
N ILE A 21 14.36 1.54 10.07
CA ILE A 21 14.00 2.79 9.41
C ILE A 21 14.49 2.78 7.95
N LEU A 22 15.74 2.39 7.70
CA LEU A 22 16.30 2.32 6.35
C LEU A 22 15.60 1.24 5.49
N SER A 23 15.24 0.07 6.07
CA SER A 23 14.47 -0.94 5.35
C SER A 23 13.12 -0.40 4.88
N VAL A 24 12.41 0.29 5.77
CA VAL A 24 11.09 0.89 5.50
C VAL A 24 11.21 1.99 4.46
N MET A 25 12.23 2.86 4.59
CA MET A 25 12.49 3.93 3.62
C MET A 25 12.81 3.36 2.23
N ALA A 26 13.60 2.29 2.15
CA ALA A 26 13.96 1.67 0.88
C ALA A 26 12.74 1.07 0.16
N VAL A 27 11.89 0.32 0.90
CA VAL A 27 10.64 -0.24 0.35
C VAL A 27 9.66 0.87 -0.02
N GLY A 28 9.53 1.90 0.82
CA GLY A 28 8.65 3.04 0.56
C GLY A 28 9.11 3.87 -0.65
N PHE A 29 10.40 4.16 -0.74
CA PHE A 29 10.98 4.88 -1.87
C PHE A 29 10.78 4.10 -3.18
N GLU A 30 11.06 2.80 -3.18
CA GLU A 30 10.89 1.94 -4.34
C GLU A 30 9.44 1.96 -4.85
N GLY A 31 8.47 1.66 -3.98
CA GLY A 31 7.06 1.59 -4.34
C GLY A 31 6.50 2.89 -4.91
N LEU A 32 6.93 4.04 -4.38
CA LEU A 32 6.48 5.37 -4.80
C LEU A 32 7.24 5.89 -6.04
N SER A 33 8.52 5.58 -6.15
CA SER A 33 9.36 5.98 -7.27
C SER A 33 8.94 5.31 -8.57
N VAL A 34 8.56 4.03 -8.50
CA VAL A 34 8.11 3.27 -9.68
C VAL A 34 6.89 3.91 -10.33
N THR A 35 5.99 4.53 -9.55
CA THR A 35 4.85 5.28 -10.11
C THR A 35 5.31 6.32 -11.14
N THR A 36 6.39 7.05 -10.83
CA THR A 36 6.90 8.12 -11.70
C THR A 36 7.66 7.60 -12.92
N ILE A 37 8.41 6.51 -12.76
CA ILE A 37 9.25 5.98 -13.84
C ILE A 37 8.57 4.91 -14.70
N ALA A 38 7.40 4.40 -14.30
CA ALA A 38 6.71 3.32 -15.00
C ALA A 38 6.37 3.64 -16.47
N PRO A 39 5.95 4.86 -16.88
CA PRO A 39 5.78 5.19 -18.29
C PRO A 39 7.10 5.07 -19.07
N SER A 40 8.20 5.58 -18.53
CA SER A 40 9.53 5.46 -19.15
C SER A 40 9.96 4.00 -19.29
N ILE A 41 9.67 3.15 -18.30
CA ILE A 41 9.90 1.70 -18.38
C ILE A 41 9.06 1.09 -19.51
N ALA A 42 7.76 1.40 -19.54
CA ALA A 42 6.83 0.86 -20.53
C ALA A 42 7.19 1.31 -21.95
N GLY A 43 7.64 2.54 -22.12
CA GLY A 43 8.11 3.07 -23.41
C GLY A 43 9.41 2.40 -23.87
N ASP A 44 10.43 2.33 -22.99
CA ASP A 44 11.74 1.77 -23.29
C ASP A 44 11.70 0.26 -23.62
N LEU A 45 10.84 -0.49 -22.90
CA LEU A 45 10.67 -1.93 -23.06
C LEU A 45 9.51 -2.30 -24.02
N ASN A 46 8.92 -1.34 -24.72
CA ASN A 46 7.79 -1.53 -25.65
C ASN A 46 6.63 -2.33 -25.04
N GLY A 47 6.34 -2.09 -23.76
CA GLY A 47 5.42 -2.91 -22.95
C GLY A 47 4.21 -2.18 -22.37
N LEU A 48 3.66 -1.17 -23.06
CA LEU A 48 2.51 -0.39 -22.58
C LEU A 48 1.29 -1.27 -22.27
N SER A 49 1.08 -2.35 -23.02
CA SER A 49 0.02 -3.34 -22.75
C SER A 49 0.17 -4.07 -21.41
N LEU A 50 1.37 -4.08 -20.86
CA LEU A 50 1.69 -4.71 -19.57
C LEU A 50 1.89 -3.69 -18.43
N PHE A 51 1.59 -2.40 -18.69
CA PHE A 51 1.79 -1.31 -17.73
C PHE A 51 1.19 -1.58 -16.35
N GLY A 52 -0.07 -2.01 -16.28
CA GLY A 52 -0.74 -2.33 -15.02
C GLY A 52 -0.07 -3.46 -14.25
N TRP A 53 0.60 -4.41 -14.94
CA TRP A 53 1.29 -5.53 -14.31
C TRP A 53 2.53 -5.13 -13.51
N ILE A 54 3.18 -4.00 -13.85
CA ILE A 54 4.31 -3.45 -13.06
C ILE A 54 3.89 -3.29 -11.59
N PHE A 55 2.67 -2.85 -11.32
CA PHE A 55 2.15 -2.57 -9.98
C PHE A 55 1.40 -3.77 -9.38
N SER A 56 0.49 -4.37 -10.18
CA SER A 56 -0.35 -5.46 -9.70
C SER A 56 0.48 -6.66 -9.24
N THR A 57 1.50 -7.03 -10.01
CA THR A 57 2.38 -8.17 -9.66
C THR A 57 3.11 -7.91 -8.34
N TYR A 58 3.63 -6.69 -8.14
CA TYR A 58 4.28 -6.32 -6.88
C TYR A 58 3.32 -6.44 -5.69
N LEU A 59 2.14 -5.83 -5.78
CA LEU A 59 1.17 -5.80 -4.68
C LEU A 59 0.60 -7.19 -4.37
N LEU A 60 0.31 -7.99 -5.39
CA LEU A 60 -0.16 -9.38 -5.21
C LEU A 60 0.93 -10.27 -4.61
N ALA A 61 2.17 -10.15 -5.07
CA ALA A 61 3.31 -10.89 -4.54
C ALA A 61 3.63 -10.47 -3.08
N GLN A 62 3.46 -9.20 -2.74
CA GLN A 62 3.63 -8.67 -1.38
C GLN A 62 2.72 -9.38 -0.37
N ILE A 63 1.47 -9.67 -0.73
CA ILE A 63 0.54 -10.41 0.11
C ILE A 63 1.06 -11.83 0.38
N ILE A 64 1.55 -12.52 -0.66
CA ILE A 64 2.14 -13.86 -0.50
C ILE A 64 3.34 -13.79 0.45
N GLY A 65 4.26 -12.86 0.21
CA GLY A 65 5.45 -12.67 1.05
C GLY A 65 5.10 -12.47 2.52
N THR A 66 4.12 -11.60 2.81
CA THR A 66 3.62 -11.33 4.16
C THR A 66 3.10 -12.60 4.84
N LEU A 67 2.25 -13.37 4.17
CA LEU A 67 1.58 -14.53 4.76
C LEU A 67 2.51 -15.74 4.90
N VAL A 68 3.39 -15.98 3.93
CA VAL A 68 4.35 -17.09 3.97
C VAL A 68 5.38 -16.89 5.09
N VAL A 69 5.91 -15.66 5.18
CA VAL A 69 6.96 -15.37 6.15
C VAL A 69 6.45 -15.37 7.58
N GLY A 70 5.22 -14.92 7.85
CA GLY A 70 4.66 -15.00 9.19
C GLY A 70 4.78 -16.38 9.82
N ARG A 71 4.50 -17.46 9.05
CA ARG A 71 4.63 -18.85 9.52
C ARG A 71 6.06 -19.31 9.76
N ILE A 72 6.97 -18.84 8.91
CA ILE A 72 8.38 -19.21 9.04
C ILE A 72 8.97 -18.57 10.30
N ILE A 73 8.55 -17.33 10.59
CA ILE A 73 8.95 -16.61 11.80
C ILE A 73 8.52 -17.37 13.06
N ASP A 74 7.28 -17.84 13.11
CA ASP A 74 6.75 -18.60 14.26
C ASP A 74 7.57 -19.87 14.58
N LYS A 75 8.18 -20.47 13.54
CA LYS A 75 8.96 -21.70 13.67
C LYS A 75 10.46 -21.48 13.86
N ARG A 76 11.04 -20.50 13.17
CA ARG A 76 12.50 -20.32 13.05
C ARG A 76 13.02 -18.98 13.53
N GLY A 77 12.11 -18.10 14.01
CA GLY A 77 12.45 -16.70 14.34
C GLY A 77 12.61 -15.81 13.12
N PRO A 78 12.77 -14.49 13.32
CA PRO A 78 12.72 -13.52 12.23
C PRO A 78 14.05 -13.35 11.46
N ALA A 79 15.19 -13.84 11.97
CA ALA A 79 16.52 -13.58 11.39
C ALA A 79 16.71 -14.17 9.98
N ALA A 80 16.49 -15.49 9.84
CA ALA A 80 16.62 -16.14 8.54
C ALA A 80 15.58 -15.65 7.53
N PRO A 81 14.27 -15.56 7.87
CA PRO A 81 13.28 -14.97 6.98
C PRO A 81 13.61 -13.57 6.52
N PHE A 82 14.10 -12.69 7.41
CA PHE A 82 14.51 -11.33 7.05
C PHE A 82 15.67 -11.33 6.04
N THR A 83 16.66 -12.22 6.24
CA THR A 83 17.78 -12.34 5.31
C THR A 83 17.32 -12.78 3.93
N TYR A 84 16.46 -13.81 3.84
CA TYR A 84 15.91 -14.27 2.56
C TYR A 84 15.02 -13.22 1.89
N ALA A 85 14.20 -12.51 2.66
CA ALA A 85 13.36 -11.43 2.17
C ALA A 85 14.19 -10.29 1.56
N LEU A 86 15.27 -9.90 2.25
CA LEU A 86 16.22 -8.89 1.77
C LEU A 86 16.91 -9.35 0.48
N LEU A 87 17.38 -10.59 0.41
CA LEU A 87 18.01 -11.15 -0.79
C LEU A 87 17.04 -11.20 -1.97
N LEU A 88 15.77 -11.61 -1.75
CA LEU A 88 14.73 -11.59 -2.78
C LEU A 88 14.47 -10.16 -3.28
N PHE A 89 14.39 -9.19 -2.37
CA PHE A 89 14.17 -7.80 -2.74
C PHE A 89 15.34 -7.23 -3.53
N ILE A 90 16.59 -7.48 -3.10
CA ILE A 90 17.81 -7.10 -3.83
C ILE A 90 17.86 -7.77 -5.20
N ALA A 91 17.60 -9.08 -5.28
CA ALA A 91 17.58 -9.80 -6.56
C ALA A 91 16.53 -9.21 -7.51
N GLY A 92 15.34 -8.85 -6.99
CA GLY A 92 14.32 -8.17 -7.76
C GLY A 92 14.76 -6.77 -8.23
N LEU A 93 15.47 -5.99 -7.41
CA LEU A 93 16.00 -4.68 -7.81
C LEU A 93 17.05 -4.80 -8.92
N VAL A 94 17.99 -5.76 -8.79
CA VAL A 94 18.99 -6.03 -9.81
C VAL A 94 18.34 -6.49 -11.12
N ALA A 95 17.37 -7.42 -11.05
CA ALA A 95 16.64 -7.88 -12.21
C ALA A 95 15.86 -6.75 -12.90
N ALA A 96 15.24 -5.84 -12.13
CA ALA A 96 14.58 -4.66 -12.68
C ALA A 96 15.56 -3.72 -13.36
N ALA A 97 16.67 -3.39 -12.70
CA ALA A 97 17.70 -2.49 -13.23
C ALA A 97 18.34 -3.01 -14.54
N THR A 98 18.38 -4.33 -14.72
CA THR A 98 18.95 -4.99 -15.92
C THR A 98 17.91 -5.54 -16.88
N ALA A 99 16.61 -5.24 -16.66
CA ALA A 99 15.55 -5.75 -17.50
C ALA A 99 15.70 -5.30 -18.95
N GLY A 100 15.72 -6.27 -19.87
CA GLY A 100 15.76 -6.06 -21.32
C GLY A 100 14.40 -6.13 -21.99
N ASP A 101 13.39 -6.65 -21.28
CA ASP A 101 12.01 -6.75 -21.75
C ASP A 101 11.02 -6.61 -20.58
N MET A 102 9.75 -6.48 -20.92
CA MET A 102 8.69 -6.24 -19.94
C MET A 102 8.37 -7.47 -19.07
N TYR A 103 8.61 -8.70 -19.57
CA TYR A 103 8.37 -9.93 -18.78
C TYR A 103 9.40 -10.08 -17.67
N ILE A 104 10.69 -9.76 -17.96
CA ILE A 104 11.74 -9.70 -16.95
C ILE A 104 11.40 -8.63 -15.91
N MET A 105 10.92 -7.45 -16.33
CA MET A 105 10.46 -6.40 -15.42
C MET A 105 9.33 -6.91 -14.52
N ILE A 106 8.29 -7.54 -15.05
CA ILE A 106 7.17 -8.09 -14.25
C ILE A 106 7.66 -9.17 -13.29
N GLY A 107 8.54 -10.06 -13.73
CA GLY A 107 9.18 -11.06 -12.87
C GLY A 107 9.98 -10.44 -11.72
N SER A 108 10.71 -9.35 -12.02
CA SER A 108 11.43 -8.58 -11.01
C SER A 108 10.49 -7.96 -9.97
N ARG A 109 9.33 -7.43 -10.41
CA ARG A 109 8.27 -6.90 -9.53
C ARG A 109 7.70 -7.97 -8.60
N ALA A 110 7.57 -9.22 -9.08
CA ALA A 110 7.16 -10.35 -8.23
C ALA A 110 8.20 -10.61 -7.12
N LEU A 111 9.49 -10.65 -7.44
CA LEU A 111 10.56 -10.84 -6.45
C LEU A 111 10.60 -9.70 -5.43
N GLN A 112 10.51 -8.45 -5.90
CA GLN A 112 10.46 -7.27 -5.03
C GLN A 112 9.24 -7.31 -4.11
N GLY A 113 8.05 -7.61 -4.63
CA GLY A 113 6.83 -7.73 -3.83
C GLY A 113 6.95 -8.80 -2.75
N LEU A 114 7.38 -10.02 -3.10
CA LEU A 114 7.64 -11.10 -2.14
C LEU A 114 8.62 -10.66 -1.04
N GLY A 115 9.73 -10.04 -1.45
CA GLY A 115 10.75 -9.54 -0.53
C GLY A 115 10.21 -8.44 0.39
N ALA A 116 9.51 -7.44 -0.16
CA ALA A 116 8.95 -6.32 0.60
C ALA A 116 7.93 -6.78 1.66
N GLY A 117 6.97 -7.64 1.27
CA GLY A 117 5.97 -8.17 2.21
C GLY A 117 6.60 -8.98 3.34
N ALA A 118 7.57 -9.81 2.99
CA ALA A 118 8.33 -10.61 3.94
C ALA A 118 9.17 -9.74 4.89
N MET A 119 9.87 -8.72 4.37
CA MET A 119 10.66 -7.78 5.16
C MET A 119 9.81 -7.03 6.17
N MET A 120 8.66 -6.47 5.73
CA MET A 120 7.77 -5.73 6.61
C MET A 120 7.25 -6.59 7.76
N THR A 121 6.87 -7.84 7.49
CA THR A 121 6.44 -8.79 8.53
C THR A 121 7.55 -9.06 9.55
N CYS A 122 8.80 -9.26 9.09
CA CYS A 122 9.95 -9.44 9.98
C CYS A 122 10.23 -8.19 10.82
N VAL A 123 10.10 -7.00 10.23
CA VAL A 123 10.29 -5.71 10.93
C VAL A 123 9.27 -5.53 12.06
N TYR A 124 7.99 -5.76 11.79
CA TYR A 124 6.96 -5.69 12.84
C TYR A 124 7.22 -6.70 13.97
N THR A 125 7.64 -7.92 13.63
CA THR A 125 8.00 -8.94 14.61
C THR A 125 9.22 -8.52 15.43
N ALA A 126 10.26 -7.97 14.79
CA ALA A 126 11.45 -7.49 15.50
C ALA A 126 11.11 -6.34 16.46
N ILE A 127 10.22 -5.43 16.08
CA ILE A 127 9.73 -4.36 16.96
C ILE A 127 9.04 -4.97 18.19
N SER A 128 8.16 -5.94 17.99
CA SER A 128 7.43 -6.56 19.11
C SER A 128 8.33 -7.34 20.07
N LEU A 129 9.42 -7.95 19.57
CA LEU A 129 10.33 -8.77 20.38
C LEU A 129 11.46 -7.98 21.04
N SER A 130 11.88 -6.85 20.43
CA SER A 130 13.09 -6.14 20.88
C SER A 130 12.80 -4.96 21.79
N TYR A 131 11.66 -4.31 21.62
CA TYR A 131 11.38 -3.05 22.30
C TYR A 131 10.37 -3.26 23.44
N PRO A 132 10.62 -2.70 24.65
CA PRO A 132 9.62 -2.63 25.71
C PRO A 132 8.42 -1.78 25.25
N ASP A 133 7.26 -1.98 25.85
CA ASP A 133 5.98 -1.39 25.44
C ASP A 133 6.05 0.13 25.27
N GLU A 134 6.77 0.82 26.17
CA GLU A 134 6.97 2.28 26.13
C GLU A 134 7.74 2.76 24.87
N LEU A 135 8.65 1.95 24.36
CA LEU A 135 9.44 2.26 23.18
C LEU A 135 8.78 1.77 21.87
N ARG A 136 7.89 0.78 21.94
CA ARG A 136 7.18 0.28 20.76
C ARG A 136 6.38 1.38 20.06
N ALA A 137 5.65 2.20 20.82
CA ALA A 137 4.92 3.33 20.25
C ALA A 137 5.86 4.33 19.56
N LYS A 138 7.05 4.60 20.14
CA LYS A 138 8.04 5.52 19.57
C LYS A 138 8.65 4.99 18.28
N ILE A 139 9.04 3.71 18.23
CA ILE A 139 9.61 3.13 17.00
C ILE A 139 8.57 2.96 15.89
N LEU A 140 7.31 2.64 16.22
CA LEU A 140 6.22 2.63 15.25
C LEU A 140 5.90 4.02 14.71
N GLY A 141 6.00 5.07 15.55
CA GLY A 141 5.93 6.46 15.10
C GLY A 141 7.07 6.83 14.15
N ALA A 142 8.31 6.44 14.49
CA ALA A 142 9.47 6.63 13.62
C ALA A 142 9.33 5.86 12.30
N PHE A 143 8.78 4.64 12.33
CA PHE A 143 8.43 3.86 11.13
C PHE A 143 7.44 4.61 10.23
N GLY A 144 6.37 5.18 10.80
CA GLY A 144 5.41 5.99 10.03
C GLY A 144 6.08 7.23 9.41
N THR A 145 6.95 7.92 10.18
CA THR A 145 7.71 9.08 9.69
C THR A 145 8.70 8.70 8.59
N ALA A 146 9.27 7.49 8.64
CA ALA A 146 10.17 6.98 7.62
C ALA A 146 9.53 6.85 6.22
N TYR A 147 8.21 6.73 6.14
CA TYR A 147 7.48 6.76 4.87
C TYR A 147 7.24 8.17 4.33
N VAL A 148 7.23 9.20 5.19
CA VAL A 148 6.94 10.58 4.80
C VAL A 148 8.00 11.10 3.83
N LEU A 149 9.27 10.91 4.13
CA LEU A 149 10.36 11.40 3.29
C LEU A 149 10.33 10.79 1.88
N PRO A 150 10.25 9.45 1.71
CA PRO A 150 10.03 8.82 0.40
C PRO A 150 8.77 9.29 -0.31
N SER A 151 7.67 9.53 0.39
CA SER A 151 6.41 9.95 -0.25
C SER A 151 6.47 11.36 -0.82
N MET A 152 7.22 12.25 -0.19
CA MET A 152 7.39 13.63 -0.65
C MET A 152 8.45 13.77 -1.73
N LEU A 153 9.59 13.11 -1.56
CA LEU A 153 10.76 13.31 -2.42
C LEU A 153 10.93 12.19 -3.47
N GLY A 154 10.44 10.97 -3.16
CA GLY A 154 10.66 9.79 -4.00
C GLY A 154 10.23 9.98 -5.45
N PRO A 155 8.99 10.38 -5.73
CA PRO A 155 8.52 10.59 -7.10
C PRO A 155 9.35 11.63 -7.86
N TYR A 156 9.69 12.75 -7.24
CA TYR A 156 10.49 13.80 -7.85
C TYR A 156 11.93 13.37 -8.10
N VAL A 157 12.60 12.77 -7.10
CA VAL A 157 13.98 12.28 -7.21
C VAL A 157 14.09 11.19 -8.26
N ALA A 158 13.13 10.25 -8.27
CA ALA A 158 13.10 9.20 -9.29
C ALA A 158 12.91 9.78 -10.71
N GLY A 159 12.06 10.79 -10.85
CA GLY A 159 11.88 11.52 -12.10
C GLY A 159 13.17 12.20 -12.55
N LEU A 160 13.87 12.91 -11.66
CA LEU A 160 15.17 13.54 -11.97
C LEU A 160 16.22 12.52 -12.43
N ILE A 161 16.31 11.37 -11.75
CA ILE A 161 17.22 10.29 -12.13
C ILE A 161 16.86 9.76 -13.51
N ALA A 162 15.57 9.57 -13.81
CA ALA A 162 15.11 9.09 -15.09
C ALA A 162 15.36 10.11 -16.22
N ASP A 163 15.18 11.40 -15.96
CA ASP A 163 15.40 12.48 -16.94
C ASP A 163 16.88 12.66 -17.28
N GLN A 164 17.77 12.59 -16.27
CA GLN A 164 19.21 12.91 -16.46
C GLN A 164 20.04 11.71 -16.91
N TRP A 165 19.64 10.50 -16.50
CA TRP A 165 20.40 9.29 -16.78
C TRP A 165 19.52 8.18 -17.37
N SER A 166 18.84 7.41 -16.51
CA SER A 166 17.93 6.33 -16.91
C SER A 166 17.09 5.91 -15.69
N TRP A 167 15.87 5.46 -15.96
CA TRP A 167 15.01 4.85 -14.93
C TRP A 167 15.68 3.66 -14.22
N ARG A 168 16.65 2.98 -14.87
CA ARG A 168 17.40 1.85 -14.29
C ARG A 168 18.19 2.26 -13.05
N PHE A 169 18.74 3.48 -13.03
CA PHE A 169 19.48 3.99 -11.88
C PHE A 169 18.64 4.22 -10.63
N VAL A 170 17.33 4.34 -10.76
CA VAL A 170 16.43 4.39 -9.60
C VAL A 170 16.53 3.09 -8.79
N PHE A 171 16.53 1.93 -9.46
CA PHE A 171 16.69 0.64 -8.81
C PHE A 171 18.10 0.43 -8.24
N TRP A 172 19.15 0.80 -8.98
CA TRP A 172 20.52 0.74 -8.49
C TRP A 172 20.75 1.62 -7.25
N GLY A 173 20.14 2.80 -7.20
CA GLY A 173 20.28 3.75 -6.09
C GLY A 173 19.70 3.26 -4.76
N ILE A 174 18.79 2.29 -4.75
CA ILE A 174 18.22 1.71 -3.54
C ILE A 174 19.17 0.69 -2.89
N LEU A 175 20.01 0.02 -3.69
CA LEU A 175 20.88 -1.07 -3.21
C LEU A 175 21.84 -0.63 -2.08
N PRO A 176 22.55 0.51 -2.16
CA PRO A 176 23.41 0.95 -1.07
C PRO A 176 22.65 1.13 0.25
N VAL A 177 21.42 1.66 0.20
CA VAL A 177 20.58 1.86 1.38
C VAL A 177 20.22 0.51 2.01
N LEU A 178 19.87 -0.49 1.18
CA LEU A 178 19.58 -1.85 1.66
C LEU A 178 20.82 -2.56 2.24
N VAL A 179 21.99 -2.37 1.65
CA VAL A 179 23.24 -2.92 2.20
C VAL A 179 23.51 -2.34 3.58
N VAL A 180 23.40 -1.03 3.75
CA VAL A 180 23.56 -0.37 5.06
C VAL A 180 22.50 -0.86 6.04
N SER A 181 21.24 -0.95 5.62
CA SER A 181 20.16 -1.51 6.43
C SER A 181 20.47 -2.94 6.88
N ALA A 182 20.96 -3.80 5.98
CA ALA A 182 21.34 -5.17 6.28
C ALA A 182 22.46 -5.26 7.32
N VAL A 183 23.55 -4.49 7.13
CA VAL A 183 24.69 -4.47 8.04
C VAL A 183 24.26 -4.07 9.45
N LEU A 184 23.35 -3.12 9.58
CA LEU A 184 22.88 -2.63 10.88
C LEU A 184 21.84 -3.57 11.51
N SER A 185 20.92 -4.13 10.74
CA SER A 185 19.79 -4.89 11.29
C SER A 185 20.07 -6.39 11.48
N LEU A 186 20.80 -7.05 10.54
CA LEU A 186 21.01 -8.51 10.60
C LEU A 186 21.67 -9.00 11.91
N PRO A 187 22.71 -8.34 12.47
CA PRO A 187 23.28 -8.77 13.74
C PRO A 187 22.28 -8.71 14.89
N ALA A 188 21.39 -7.71 14.89
CA ALA A 188 20.35 -7.57 15.89
C ALA A 188 19.24 -8.62 15.72
N PHE A 189 18.79 -8.87 14.48
CA PHE A 189 17.83 -9.92 14.18
C PHE A 189 18.30 -11.34 14.59
N ARG A 190 19.60 -11.64 14.43
CA ARG A 190 20.19 -12.94 14.84
C ARG A 190 20.13 -13.19 16.34
N LYS A 191 20.01 -12.16 17.16
CA LYS A 191 19.89 -12.26 18.63
C LYS A 191 18.44 -12.49 19.09
N LEU A 192 17.45 -12.31 18.20
CA LEU A 192 16.04 -12.45 18.53
C LEU A 192 15.67 -13.94 18.62
N LYS A 193 15.22 -14.36 19.78
CA LYS A 193 14.67 -15.70 20.02
C LYS A 193 13.14 -15.59 20.08
N VAL A 194 12.45 -16.36 19.29
CA VAL A 194 10.99 -16.52 19.43
C VAL A 194 10.73 -17.61 20.44
N GLN A 195 10.00 -17.32 21.51
CA GLN A 195 9.38 -18.39 22.31
C GLN A 195 8.31 -19.02 21.41
N GLN A 196 8.44 -20.31 21.16
CA GLN A 196 7.46 -21.07 20.40
C GLN A 196 6.12 -21.07 21.16
N THR A 197 5.34 -20.04 20.92
CA THR A 197 3.93 -20.05 21.30
C THR A 197 3.21 -20.86 20.26
N GLY A 198 2.73 -22.04 20.64
CA GLY A 198 2.07 -23.03 19.77
C GLY A 198 0.73 -22.57 19.19
N GLY A 199 0.67 -21.38 18.64
CA GLY A 199 -0.45 -20.86 17.88
C GLY A 199 -0.39 -21.38 16.43
N ALA A 200 -1.11 -22.44 16.17
CA ALA A 200 -1.33 -22.97 14.83
C ALA A 200 -2.06 -21.94 13.96
N SER A 201 -1.33 -21.03 13.30
CA SER A 201 -1.84 -20.33 12.13
C SER A 201 -2.13 -21.39 11.06
N GLY A 202 -3.40 -21.70 10.89
CA GLY A 202 -3.88 -22.82 10.10
C GLY A 202 -3.31 -22.86 8.68
N SER A 203 -2.95 -24.05 8.21
CA SER A 203 -2.49 -24.37 6.85
C SER A 203 -3.41 -23.76 5.75
N SER A 204 -4.68 -23.54 6.05
CA SER A 204 -5.67 -22.99 5.12
C SER A 204 -5.39 -21.55 4.65
N SER A 205 -4.82 -20.68 5.50
CA SER A 205 -4.64 -19.26 5.16
C SER A 205 -3.62 -19.00 4.03
N THR A 206 -2.48 -19.74 3.97
CA THR A 206 -1.50 -19.55 2.87
C THR A 206 -2.02 -20.11 1.55
N TRP A 207 -2.69 -21.27 1.59
CA TRP A 207 -3.29 -21.85 0.38
C TRP A 207 -4.35 -20.93 -0.19
N MET A 208 -5.17 -20.30 0.69
CA MET A 208 -6.17 -19.31 0.27
C MET A 208 -5.52 -18.06 -0.33
N ALA A 209 -4.38 -17.61 0.20
CA ALA A 209 -3.65 -16.48 -0.37
C ALA A 209 -3.06 -16.81 -1.75
N LEU A 210 -2.51 -18.00 -1.91
CA LEU A 210 -2.02 -18.47 -3.23
C LEU A 210 -3.16 -18.56 -4.23
N LEU A 211 -4.28 -19.19 -3.85
CA LEU A 211 -5.47 -19.28 -4.69
C LEU A 211 -6.02 -17.92 -5.05
N LEU A 212 -6.06 -16.98 -4.10
CA LEU A 212 -6.45 -15.59 -4.32
C LEU A 212 -5.57 -14.92 -5.36
N THR A 213 -4.25 -15.03 -5.20
CA THR A 213 -3.29 -14.37 -6.11
C THR A 213 -3.35 -14.98 -7.51
N MET A 214 -3.39 -16.31 -7.61
CA MET A 214 -3.52 -17.01 -8.89
C MET A 214 -4.85 -16.71 -9.58
N GLY A 215 -5.97 -16.75 -8.81
CA GLY A 215 -7.30 -16.41 -9.30
C GLY A 215 -7.36 -14.96 -9.78
N THR A 216 -6.79 -14.03 -9.02
CA THR A 216 -6.71 -12.61 -9.43
C THR A 216 -5.84 -12.44 -10.69
N GLY A 217 -4.68 -13.06 -10.74
CA GLY A 217 -3.81 -13.02 -11.92
C GLY A 217 -4.52 -13.54 -13.17
N LEU A 218 -5.19 -14.71 -13.05
CA LEU A 218 -5.96 -15.28 -14.14
C LEU A 218 -7.12 -14.36 -14.57
N PHE A 219 -7.82 -13.74 -13.61
CA PHE A 219 -8.89 -12.78 -13.88
C PHE A 219 -8.37 -11.56 -14.66
N LEU A 220 -7.24 -10.98 -14.26
CA LEU A 220 -6.64 -9.83 -14.95
C LEU A 220 -6.16 -10.16 -16.36
N ILE A 221 -5.54 -11.35 -16.56
CA ILE A 221 -5.16 -11.84 -17.90
C ILE A 221 -6.41 -11.98 -18.77
N ALA A 222 -7.45 -12.61 -18.23
CA ALA A 222 -8.70 -12.85 -18.93
C ALA A 222 -9.38 -11.56 -19.39
N LEU A 223 -9.35 -10.51 -18.56
CA LEU A 223 -9.87 -9.18 -18.92
C LEU A 223 -9.15 -8.61 -20.16
N SER A 224 -7.83 -8.79 -20.25
CA SER A 224 -7.03 -8.32 -21.39
C SER A 224 -7.30 -9.12 -22.67
N MET A 225 -7.91 -10.31 -22.55
CA MET A 225 -8.28 -11.17 -23.69
C MET A 225 -9.71 -10.92 -24.22
N LEU A 226 -10.46 -10.01 -23.60
CA LEU A 226 -11.82 -9.69 -24.04
C LEU A 226 -11.78 -9.01 -25.43
N PRO A 227 -12.78 -9.27 -26.31
CA PRO A 227 -14.02 -10.06 -26.09
C PRO A 227 -13.92 -11.56 -26.47
N SER A 228 -12.74 -12.19 -26.43
CA SER A 228 -12.59 -13.59 -26.81
C SER A 228 -13.36 -14.56 -25.88
N MET A 229 -13.83 -15.69 -26.40
CA MET A 229 -14.49 -16.74 -25.61
C MET A 229 -13.55 -17.28 -24.50
N MET A 230 -12.26 -17.41 -24.77
CA MET A 230 -11.25 -17.80 -23.78
C MET A 230 -11.17 -16.79 -22.64
N GLY A 231 -11.25 -15.49 -22.95
CA GLY A 231 -11.28 -14.42 -21.97
C GLY A 231 -12.48 -14.55 -21.02
N PHE A 232 -13.68 -14.86 -21.53
CA PHE A 232 -14.85 -15.09 -20.68
C PHE A 232 -14.68 -16.31 -19.76
N VAL A 233 -14.20 -17.45 -20.29
CA VAL A 233 -14.02 -18.68 -19.49
C VAL A 233 -12.96 -18.48 -18.39
N PHE A 234 -11.80 -17.97 -18.75
CA PHE A 234 -10.73 -17.70 -17.77
C PHE A 234 -11.11 -16.61 -16.79
N GLY A 235 -11.89 -15.61 -17.23
CA GLY A 235 -12.44 -14.56 -16.37
C GLY A 235 -13.37 -15.13 -15.30
N LEU A 236 -14.25 -16.04 -15.65
CA LEU A 236 -15.14 -16.69 -14.70
C LEU A 236 -14.36 -17.57 -13.70
N ILE A 237 -13.42 -18.38 -14.18
CA ILE A 237 -12.54 -19.21 -13.33
C ILE A 237 -11.73 -18.33 -12.38
N GLY A 238 -11.09 -17.27 -12.90
CA GLY A 238 -10.32 -16.32 -12.12
C GLY A 238 -11.16 -15.58 -11.07
N LEU A 239 -12.38 -15.16 -11.43
CA LEU A 239 -13.31 -14.50 -10.53
C LEU A 239 -13.74 -15.42 -9.38
N VAL A 240 -14.03 -16.68 -9.66
CA VAL A 240 -14.35 -17.69 -8.63
C VAL A 240 -13.12 -17.92 -7.74
N GLY A 241 -11.93 -18.10 -8.33
CA GLY A 241 -10.67 -18.24 -7.62
C GLY A 241 -10.28 -17.02 -6.77
N MET A 242 -10.81 -15.84 -7.08
CA MET A 242 -10.65 -14.61 -6.30
C MET A 242 -11.71 -14.49 -5.19
N ILE A 243 -12.99 -14.68 -5.50
CA ILE A 243 -14.10 -14.44 -4.57
C ILE A 243 -14.13 -15.46 -3.43
N LEU A 244 -13.84 -16.73 -3.70
CA LEU A 244 -13.89 -17.77 -2.67
C LEU A 244 -12.88 -17.53 -1.54
N PRO A 245 -11.58 -17.27 -1.82
CA PRO A 245 -10.64 -16.92 -0.76
C PRO A 245 -10.97 -15.59 -0.05
N LEU A 246 -11.47 -14.58 -0.78
CA LEU A 246 -11.85 -13.30 -0.17
C LEU A 246 -12.92 -13.46 0.90
N ARG A 247 -13.91 -14.34 0.67
CA ARG A 247 -14.97 -14.62 1.66
C ARG A 247 -14.44 -15.27 2.93
N GLN A 248 -13.29 -15.95 2.86
CA GLN A 248 -12.68 -16.64 4.00
C GLN A 248 -11.63 -15.77 4.70
N LEU A 249 -10.90 -14.95 3.95
CA LEU A 249 -9.82 -14.11 4.48
C LEU A 249 -10.34 -12.82 5.11
N LEU A 250 -11.44 -12.28 4.58
CA LEU A 250 -12.03 -11.03 5.07
C LEU A 250 -13.18 -11.29 6.06
N PRO A 251 -13.46 -10.35 6.98
CA PRO A 251 -14.63 -10.40 7.85
C PRO A 251 -15.92 -10.60 7.05
N LYS A 252 -16.81 -11.46 7.56
CA LYS A 252 -18.08 -11.75 6.90
C LYS A 252 -18.89 -10.47 6.65
N GLY A 253 -19.28 -10.27 5.40
CA GLY A 253 -20.04 -9.10 4.97
C GLY A 253 -19.22 -7.96 4.37
N THR A 254 -17.90 -8.08 4.24
CA THR A 254 -17.05 -7.05 3.60
C THR A 254 -17.44 -6.82 2.14
N LEU A 255 -17.68 -7.87 1.37
CA LEU A 255 -18.14 -7.77 -0.03
C LEU A 255 -19.58 -7.24 -0.18
N THR A 256 -20.39 -7.30 0.86
CA THR A 256 -21.77 -6.78 0.87
C THR A 256 -21.92 -5.47 1.63
N LEU A 257 -20.79 -4.85 1.99
CA LEU A 257 -20.73 -3.56 2.71
C LEU A 257 -21.55 -3.57 4.01
N ARG A 258 -21.53 -4.68 4.75
CA ARG A 258 -22.26 -4.78 6.03
C ARG A 258 -21.70 -3.80 7.03
N ARG A 259 -22.58 -3.18 7.85
CA ARG A 259 -22.20 -2.19 8.86
C ARG A 259 -21.11 -2.69 9.81
N GLY A 260 -20.27 -1.78 10.30
CA GLY A 260 -19.16 -2.06 11.23
C GLY A 260 -17.82 -2.32 10.51
N MET A 261 -16.99 -3.21 11.06
CA MET A 261 -15.66 -3.55 10.52
C MET A 261 -15.68 -3.88 9.01
N PRO A 262 -16.65 -4.65 8.48
CA PRO A 262 -16.75 -4.91 7.04
C PRO A 262 -16.88 -3.64 6.19
N ALA A 263 -17.70 -2.67 6.60
CA ALA A 263 -17.85 -1.41 5.89
C ALA A 263 -16.58 -0.56 5.93
N ILE A 264 -15.86 -0.56 7.06
CA ILE A 264 -14.58 0.17 7.21
C ILE A 264 -13.55 -0.37 6.23
N LEU A 265 -13.35 -1.69 6.20
CA LEU A 265 -12.38 -2.34 5.33
C LEU A 265 -12.71 -2.15 3.85
N ALA A 266 -13.99 -2.29 3.48
CA ALA A 266 -14.44 -2.07 2.11
C ALA A 266 -14.25 -0.60 1.69
N THR A 267 -14.68 0.37 2.53
CA THR A 267 -14.48 1.80 2.28
C THR A 267 -13.01 2.10 2.08
N ARG A 268 -12.13 1.63 3.01
CA ARG A 268 -10.69 1.85 2.96
C ARG A 268 -10.06 1.26 1.70
N GLY A 269 -10.36 0.00 1.38
CA GLY A 269 -9.84 -0.65 0.19
C GLY A 269 -10.24 0.08 -1.09
N LEU A 270 -11.52 0.48 -1.21
CA LEU A 270 -12.04 1.16 -2.39
C LEU A 270 -11.44 2.55 -2.59
N PHE A 271 -11.44 3.42 -1.56
CA PHE A 271 -10.89 4.77 -1.75
C PHE A 271 -9.38 4.76 -1.95
N PHE A 272 -8.66 3.87 -1.24
CA PHE A 272 -7.22 3.78 -1.39
C PHE A 272 -6.83 3.20 -2.76
N ALA A 273 -7.58 2.22 -3.26
CA ALA A 273 -7.39 1.68 -4.60
C ALA A 273 -7.67 2.72 -5.69
N ALA A 274 -8.78 3.47 -5.56
CA ALA A 274 -9.09 4.55 -6.51
C ALA A 274 -7.98 5.62 -6.50
N TYR A 275 -7.48 6.02 -5.32
CA TYR A 275 -6.37 6.96 -5.20
C TYR A 275 -5.09 6.41 -5.82
N ALA A 276 -4.62 5.24 -5.39
CA ALA A 276 -3.35 4.67 -5.85
C ALA A 276 -3.35 4.39 -7.36
N SER A 277 -4.48 3.88 -7.88
CA SER A 277 -4.64 3.63 -9.30
C SER A 277 -4.61 4.94 -10.09
N THR A 278 -5.34 5.98 -9.62
CA THR A 278 -5.34 7.30 -10.25
C THR A 278 -3.93 7.88 -10.32
N GLN A 279 -3.09 7.73 -9.28
CA GLN A 279 -1.71 8.22 -9.30
C GLN A 279 -0.91 7.60 -10.46
N ASN A 280 -1.01 6.28 -10.66
CA ASN A 280 -0.26 5.58 -11.70
C ASN A 280 -0.71 5.99 -13.12
N PHE A 281 -2.01 6.06 -13.37
CA PHE A 281 -2.55 6.44 -14.68
C PHE A 281 -2.44 7.94 -14.95
N LEU A 282 -2.42 8.78 -13.89
CA LEU A 282 -2.12 10.20 -14.02
C LEU A 282 -0.70 10.42 -14.55
N VAL A 283 0.29 9.74 -13.98
CA VAL A 283 1.68 9.89 -14.43
C VAL A 283 1.82 9.45 -15.90
N LEU A 284 1.17 8.34 -16.28
CA LEU A 284 1.12 7.90 -17.66
C LEU A 284 0.49 8.97 -18.59
N ALA A 285 -0.63 9.58 -18.16
CA ALA A 285 -1.27 10.65 -18.91
C ALA A 285 -0.39 11.90 -19.02
N LEU A 286 0.30 12.27 -17.95
CA LEU A 286 1.18 13.44 -17.91
C LEU A 286 2.38 13.29 -18.85
N ILE A 287 3.01 12.12 -18.88
CA ILE A 287 4.21 11.87 -19.69
C ILE A 287 3.81 11.59 -21.15
N ASP A 288 2.97 10.56 -21.39
CA ASP A 288 2.74 10.05 -22.76
C ASP A 288 1.68 10.83 -23.52
N VAL A 289 0.75 11.54 -22.85
CA VAL A 289 -0.28 12.35 -23.52
C VAL A 289 0.06 13.84 -23.49
N ARG A 290 0.59 14.34 -22.34
CA ARG A 290 0.89 15.77 -22.16
C ARG A 290 2.34 16.13 -22.47
N GLY A 291 3.23 15.15 -22.65
CA GLY A 291 4.63 15.34 -23.02
C GLY A 291 5.48 16.05 -21.96
N ILE A 292 5.08 15.99 -20.68
CA ILE A 292 5.89 16.55 -19.60
C ILE A 292 6.96 15.54 -19.14
N THR A 293 8.02 16.05 -18.52
CA THR A 293 9.13 15.20 -18.08
C THR A 293 8.74 14.36 -16.85
N PRO A 294 9.36 13.19 -16.63
CA PRO A 294 9.19 12.38 -15.43
C PRO A 294 9.38 13.16 -14.13
N SER A 295 10.37 14.07 -14.05
CA SER A 295 10.57 14.92 -12.85
C SER A 295 9.40 15.86 -12.58
N GLN A 296 8.84 16.49 -13.62
CA GLN A 296 7.67 17.34 -13.50
C GLN A 296 6.43 16.53 -13.08
N ALA A 297 6.22 15.35 -13.67
CA ALA A 297 5.14 14.44 -13.27
C ALA A 297 5.30 13.99 -11.82
N GLY A 298 6.53 13.66 -11.41
CA GLY A 298 6.86 13.31 -10.02
C GLY A 298 6.57 14.44 -9.04
N LEU A 299 6.83 15.70 -9.41
CA LEU A 299 6.51 16.86 -8.58
C LEU A 299 5.00 17.06 -8.42
N ILE A 300 4.21 16.82 -9.48
CA ILE A 300 2.75 16.87 -9.42
C ILE A 300 2.22 15.81 -8.46
N VAL A 301 2.71 14.57 -8.53
CA VAL A 301 2.33 13.50 -7.60
C VAL A 301 2.76 13.82 -6.17
N ALA A 302 3.96 14.38 -5.97
CA ALA A 302 4.46 14.78 -4.66
C ALA A 302 3.58 15.84 -3.99
N SER A 303 2.87 16.68 -4.75
CA SER A 303 1.93 17.67 -4.20
C SER A 303 0.76 17.01 -3.43
N ALA A 304 0.28 15.86 -3.90
CA ALA A 304 -0.73 15.07 -3.17
C ALA A 304 -0.15 14.44 -1.89
N ALA A 305 1.08 13.93 -1.94
CA ALA A 305 1.73 13.35 -0.77
C ALA A 305 2.01 14.42 0.30
N LEU A 306 2.42 15.61 -0.11
CA LEU A 306 2.64 16.74 0.80
C LEU A 306 1.35 17.16 1.50
N SER A 307 0.27 17.37 0.73
CA SER A 307 -1.03 17.75 1.30
C SER A 307 -1.61 16.65 2.18
N TRP A 308 -1.40 15.37 1.83
CA TRP A 308 -1.74 14.23 2.70
C TRP A 308 -1.01 14.31 4.04
N CYS A 309 0.31 14.48 4.04
CA CYS A 309 1.10 14.55 5.28
C CYS A 309 0.66 15.72 6.17
N ILE A 310 0.45 16.91 5.59
CA ILE A 310 0.01 18.10 6.33
C ILE A 310 -1.35 17.86 6.98
N ILE A 311 -2.33 17.39 6.21
CA ILE A 311 -3.68 17.21 6.74
C ILE A 311 -3.79 16.03 7.69
N ALA A 312 -3.00 14.96 7.52
CA ALA A 312 -2.93 13.85 8.47
C ALA A 312 -2.42 14.32 9.84
N TYR A 313 -1.44 15.23 9.86
CA TYR A 313 -0.95 15.84 11.09
C TYR A 313 -2.03 16.73 11.75
N VAL A 314 -2.66 17.60 10.97
CA VAL A 314 -3.74 18.50 11.45
C VAL A 314 -4.92 17.68 11.97
N GLN A 315 -5.33 16.65 11.25
CA GLN A 315 -6.40 15.73 11.62
C GLN A 315 -6.12 15.02 12.95
N GLY A 316 -4.86 14.61 13.18
CA GLY A 316 -4.46 14.01 14.47
C GLY A 316 -4.67 14.95 15.65
N ARG A 317 -4.41 16.26 15.47
CA ARG A 317 -4.69 17.28 16.50
C ARG A 317 -6.19 17.48 16.73
N TRP A 318 -6.99 17.49 15.66
CA TRP A 318 -8.45 17.56 15.79
C TRP A 318 -9.02 16.34 16.51
N ASP A 319 -8.50 15.15 16.22
CA ASP A 319 -8.93 13.90 16.86
C ASP A 319 -8.65 13.89 18.36
N ALA A 320 -7.50 14.45 18.77
CA ALA A 320 -7.17 14.63 20.17
C ALA A 320 -8.07 15.69 20.85
N ALA A 321 -8.38 16.79 20.17
CA ALA A 321 -9.18 17.89 20.71
C ALA A 321 -10.65 17.50 20.89
N ASP A 322 -11.25 16.76 19.94
CA ASP A 322 -12.66 16.34 19.99
C ASP A 322 -12.88 14.93 20.57
N GLN A 323 -11.80 14.30 21.07
CA GLN A 323 -11.84 12.96 21.65
C GLN A 323 -12.44 11.91 20.68
N GLY A 324 -12.19 12.07 19.40
CA GLY A 324 -12.62 11.15 18.35
C GLY A 324 -14.08 11.29 17.91
N ARG A 325 -14.83 12.27 18.41
CA ARG A 325 -16.26 12.43 18.07
C ARG A 325 -16.48 12.74 16.56
N GLY A 326 -15.54 13.41 15.92
CA GLY A 326 -15.63 13.78 14.49
C GLY A 326 -15.16 12.72 13.50
N ARG A 327 -14.68 11.54 13.92
CA ARG A 327 -14.04 10.53 13.08
C ARG A 327 -14.90 10.09 11.89
N HIS A 328 -16.17 9.79 12.12
CA HIS A 328 -17.09 9.37 11.07
C HIS A 328 -17.22 10.44 9.97
N MET A 329 -17.46 11.70 10.36
CA MET A 329 -17.60 12.79 9.42
C MET A 329 -16.30 13.05 8.64
N ARG A 330 -15.14 12.92 9.30
CA ARG A 330 -13.82 13.08 8.64
C ARG A 330 -13.59 12.01 7.58
N ILE A 331 -14.01 10.76 7.80
CA ILE A 331 -13.92 9.71 6.77
C ILE A 331 -14.80 10.08 5.58
N ILE A 332 -16.06 10.43 5.80
CA ILE A 332 -17.00 10.79 4.72
C ILE A 332 -16.49 12.01 3.94
N LEU A 333 -16.12 13.08 4.66
CA LEU A 333 -15.57 14.29 4.04
C LEU A 333 -14.29 14.01 3.27
N GLY A 334 -13.40 13.19 3.84
CA GLY A 334 -12.16 12.78 3.21
C GLY A 334 -12.39 12.01 1.91
N VAL A 335 -13.29 11.03 1.91
CA VAL A 335 -13.64 10.28 0.71
C VAL A 335 -14.33 11.17 -0.34
N PHE A 336 -15.15 12.12 0.09
CA PHE A 336 -15.81 13.08 -0.79
C PHE A 336 -14.81 14.05 -1.44
N LEU A 337 -13.87 14.62 -0.67
CA LEU A 337 -12.80 15.46 -1.21
C LEU A 337 -11.88 14.68 -2.15
N LEU A 338 -11.58 13.43 -1.82
CA LEU A 338 -10.82 12.54 -2.70
C LEU A 338 -11.55 12.33 -4.03
N ALA A 339 -12.87 12.15 -3.99
CA ALA A 339 -13.69 12.03 -5.21
C ALA A 339 -13.63 13.29 -6.07
N ILE A 340 -13.69 14.49 -5.47
CA ILE A 340 -13.53 15.75 -6.19
C ILE A 340 -12.14 15.83 -6.83
N GLY A 341 -11.08 15.51 -6.08
CA GLY A 341 -9.71 15.53 -6.59
C GLY A 341 -9.53 14.57 -7.77
N ILE A 342 -10.03 13.33 -7.68
CA ILE A 342 -10.01 12.35 -8.77
C ILE A 342 -10.84 12.83 -9.97
N ALA A 343 -12.01 13.44 -9.73
CA ALA A 343 -12.85 13.99 -10.80
C ALA A 343 -12.16 15.14 -11.56
N ILE A 344 -11.41 15.99 -10.87
CA ILE A 344 -10.60 17.04 -11.51
C ILE A 344 -9.47 16.40 -12.33
N VAL A 345 -8.76 15.45 -11.77
CA VAL A 345 -7.65 14.74 -12.43
C VAL A 345 -8.13 13.90 -13.62
N PHE A 346 -9.35 13.38 -13.59
CA PHE A 346 -9.97 12.66 -14.70
C PHE A 346 -9.89 13.42 -16.03
N TRP A 347 -10.01 14.75 -16.00
CA TRP A 347 -9.95 15.60 -17.17
C TRP A 347 -8.54 16.00 -17.59
N ILE A 348 -7.47 15.47 -16.94
CA ILE A 348 -6.08 15.84 -17.23
C ILE A 348 -5.67 15.74 -18.71
N PRO A 349 -6.19 14.80 -19.50
CA PRO A 349 -5.85 14.77 -20.93
C PRO A 349 -6.22 16.04 -21.70
N VAL A 350 -7.13 16.88 -21.15
CA VAL A 350 -7.66 18.08 -21.83
C VAL A 350 -7.48 19.38 -21.00
N VAL A 351 -7.32 19.31 -19.68
CA VAL A 351 -7.17 20.50 -18.80
C VAL A 351 -5.71 20.92 -18.61
N SER A 352 -5.49 22.11 -18.05
CA SER A 352 -4.15 22.62 -17.76
C SER A 352 -3.46 21.86 -16.63
N ILE A 353 -2.11 21.86 -16.61
CA ILE A 353 -1.29 21.24 -15.55
C ILE A 353 -1.61 21.86 -14.18
N ALA A 354 -1.90 23.17 -14.11
CA ALA A 354 -2.28 23.81 -12.85
C ALA A 354 -3.56 23.21 -12.24
N VAL A 355 -4.53 22.85 -13.08
CA VAL A 355 -5.75 22.15 -12.65
C VAL A 355 -5.43 20.75 -12.13
N ALA A 356 -4.47 20.04 -12.76
CA ALA A 356 -4.00 18.76 -12.26
C ALA A 356 -3.39 18.87 -10.85
N VAL A 357 -2.54 19.88 -10.63
CA VAL A 357 -1.93 20.14 -9.31
C VAL A 357 -3.02 20.43 -8.27
N MET A 358 -4.01 21.25 -8.60
CA MET A 358 -5.14 21.51 -7.69
C MET A 358 -5.91 20.22 -7.37
N GLY A 359 -6.21 19.39 -8.37
CA GLY A 359 -6.86 18.11 -8.17
C GLY A 359 -6.04 17.18 -7.26
N GLN A 360 -4.72 17.15 -7.42
CA GLN A 360 -3.79 16.37 -6.59
C GLN A 360 -3.77 16.87 -5.14
N ILE A 361 -3.72 18.18 -4.91
CA ILE A 361 -3.78 18.77 -3.56
C ILE A 361 -5.09 18.39 -2.88
N ILE A 362 -6.23 18.53 -3.58
CA ILE A 362 -7.55 18.16 -3.03
C ILE A 362 -7.62 16.66 -2.73
N ALA A 363 -7.11 15.80 -3.63
CA ALA A 363 -7.04 14.36 -3.42
C ALA A 363 -6.17 14.00 -2.20
N GLY A 364 -5.02 14.69 -2.04
CA GLY A 364 -4.13 14.53 -0.90
C GLY A 364 -4.77 14.94 0.43
N VAL A 365 -5.55 16.02 0.44
CA VAL A 365 -6.36 16.41 1.62
C VAL A 365 -7.39 15.31 1.92
N GLY A 366 -8.09 14.83 0.91
CA GLY A 366 -9.09 13.77 1.05
C GLY A 366 -8.52 12.50 1.67
N ILE A 367 -7.42 11.98 1.12
CA ILE A 367 -6.78 10.76 1.63
C ILE A 367 -6.19 10.98 3.03
N GLY A 368 -5.64 12.16 3.31
CA GLY A 368 -5.09 12.54 4.62
C GLY A 368 -6.14 12.59 5.73
N LEU A 369 -7.38 12.94 5.41
CA LEU A 369 -8.51 12.86 6.34
C LEU A 369 -9.02 11.43 6.52
N ALA A 370 -9.21 10.68 5.44
CA ALA A 370 -9.89 9.40 5.49
C ALA A 370 -8.98 8.24 5.95
N HIS A 371 -7.75 8.15 5.43
CA HIS A 371 -6.92 6.98 5.59
C HIS A 371 -6.46 6.73 7.05
N PRO A 372 -5.88 7.70 7.78
CA PRO A 372 -5.48 7.48 9.18
C PRO A 372 -6.68 7.19 10.08
N VAL A 373 -7.77 7.96 9.91
CA VAL A 373 -8.97 7.84 10.74
C VAL A 373 -9.66 6.50 10.54
N SER A 374 -9.74 5.98 9.31
CA SER A 374 -10.31 4.64 9.06
C SER A 374 -9.55 3.54 9.79
N GLY A 375 -8.23 3.66 9.92
CA GLY A 375 -7.42 2.76 10.74
C GLY A 375 -7.78 2.84 12.22
N VAL A 376 -7.84 4.04 12.78
CA VAL A 376 -8.22 4.25 14.20
C VAL A 376 -9.61 3.69 14.49
N VAL A 377 -10.59 3.94 13.60
CA VAL A 377 -11.95 3.42 13.75
C VAL A 377 -11.97 1.89 13.64
N ALA A 378 -11.15 1.28 12.78
CA ALA A 378 -11.02 -0.17 12.72
C ALA A 378 -10.50 -0.76 14.03
N PHE A 379 -9.45 -0.18 14.59
CA PHE A 379 -8.92 -0.63 15.89
C PHE A 379 -9.89 -0.43 17.03
N SER A 380 -10.70 0.63 17.05
CA SER A 380 -11.71 0.85 18.11
C SER A 380 -12.85 -0.17 18.08
N GLN A 381 -13.05 -0.91 16.99
CA GLN A 381 -14.02 -2.00 16.86
C GLN A 381 -13.42 -3.39 17.14
N THR A 382 -12.15 -3.43 17.47
CA THR A 382 -11.42 -4.68 17.70
C THR A 382 -11.60 -5.11 19.16
N GLY A 383 -12.02 -6.37 19.39
CA GLY A 383 -12.05 -6.95 20.72
C GLY A 383 -10.65 -7.28 21.25
N GLU A 384 -10.57 -7.66 22.53
CA GLU A 384 -9.32 -8.06 23.18
C GLU A 384 -8.60 -9.15 22.36
N GLY A 385 -7.30 -8.96 22.14
CA GLY A 385 -6.46 -9.90 21.38
C GLY A 385 -6.61 -9.82 19.84
N GLY A 386 -7.56 -9.05 19.30
CA GLY A 386 -7.84 -8.98 17.85
C GLY A 386 -6.98 -7.98 17.05
N ALA A 387 -6.08 -7.22 17.68
CA ALA A 387 -5.32 -6.15 17.05
C ALA A 387 -4.45 -6.63 15.87
N GLY A 388 -3.84 -7.80 15.98
CA GLY A 388 -3.06 -8.41 14.91
C GLY A 388 -3.90 -8.72 13.67
N GLN A 389 -5.09 -9.29 13.84
CA GLN A 389 -6.02 -9.57 12.75
C GLN A 389 -6.53 -8.29 12.09
N THR A 390 -6.82 -7.26 12.87
CA THR A 390 -7.24 -5.94 12.35
C THR A 390 -6.14 -5.29 11.53
N SER A 391 -4.89 -5.31 12.01
CA SER A 391 -3.73 -4.84 11.25
C SER A 391 -3.56 -5.59 9.93
N ALA A 392 -3.67 -6.92 9.95
CA ALA A 392 -3.58 -7.75 8.76
C ALA A 392 -4.70 -7.42 7.75
N ASN A 393 -5.93 -7.23 8.22
CA ASN A 393 -7.06 -6.86 7.37
C ASN A 393 -6.89 -5.47 6.74
N LEU A 394 -6.39 -4.49 7.50
CA LEU A 394 -6.11 -3.14 6.98
C LEU A 394 -5.00 -3.19 5.93
N GLN A 395 -3.89 -3.87 6.21
CA GLN A 395 -2.80 -4.02 5.24
C GLN A 395 -3.23 -4.80 4.00
N PHE A 396 -4.06 -5.82 4.16
CA PHE A 396 -4.65 -6.54 3.05
C PHE A 396 -5.49 -5.61 2.16
N ALA A 397 -6.36 -4.78 2.75
CA ALA A 397 -7.16 -3.80 2.02
C ALA A 397 -6.27 -2.80 1.26
N ASP A 398 -5.17 -2.35 1.87
CA ASP A 398 -4.22 -1.39 1.28
C ASP A 398 -3.32 -1.99 0.18
N SER A 399 -3.19 -3.31 0.10
CA SER A 399 -2.34 -3.98 -0.92
C SER A 399 -3.18 -4.68 -2.00
N PHE A 400 -4.17 -5.47 -1.59
CA PHE A 400 -4.96 -6.29 -2.51
C PHE A 400 -5.84 -5.45 -3.43
N THR A 401 -6.63 -4.53 -2.84
CA THR A 401 -7.60 -3.77 -3.64
C THR A 401 -6.92 -2.86 -4.67
N PRO A 402 -5.85 -2.10 -4.33
CA PRO A 402 -5.08 -1.37 -5.35
C PRO A 402 -4.46 -2.30 -6.40
N GLY A 403 -3.91 -3.45 -6.01
CA GLY A 403 -3.33 -4.41 -6.96
C GLY A 403 -4.33 -4.87 -8.02
N VAL A 404 -5.56 -5.17 -7.60
CA VAL A 404 -6.65 -5.55 -8.51
C VAL A 404 -7.08 -4.37 -9.38
N VAL A 405 -7.31 -3.21 -8.80
CA VAL A 405 -7.84 -2.03 -9.50
C VAL A 405 -6.86 -1.49 -10.53
N ILE A 406 -5.57 -1.45 -10.22
CA ILE A 406 -4.53 -1.05 -11.17
C ILE A 406 -4.46 -2.06 -12.33
N GLY A 407 -4.54 -3.37 -12.01
CA GLY A 407 -4.58 -4.41 -13.02
C GLY A 407 -5.79 -4.30 -13.97
N ILE A 408 -6.98 -4.04 -13.42
CA ILE A 408 -8.19 -3.79 -14.22
C ILE A 408 -7.99 -2.56 -15.11
N GLY A 409 -7.45 -1.45 -14.57
CA GLY A 409 -7.14 -0.25 -15.33
C GLY A 409 -6.19 -0.54 -16.50
N GLY A 410 -5.15 -1.34 -16.25
CA GLY A 410 -4.23 -1.82 -17.31
C GLY A 410 -4.94 -2.66 -18.35
N SER A 411 -5.79 -3.60 -17.96
CA SER A 411 -6.60 -4.41 -18.90
C SER A 411 -7.57 -3.56 -19.72
N ILE A 412 -8.17 -2.51 -19.13
CA ILE A 412 -9.00 -1.54 -19.86
C ILE A 412 -8.18 -0.87 -20.96
N LEU A 413 -6.95 -0.43 -20.69
CA LEU A 413 -6.09 0.17 -21.72
C LEU A 413 -5.82 -0.80 -22.86
N VAL A 414 -5.53 -2.07 -22.56
CA VAL A 414 -5.29 -3.11 -23.59
C VAL A 414 -6.52 -3.29 -24.48
N VAL A 415 -7.70 -3.42 -23.89
CA VAL A 415 -8.96 -3.60 -24.64
C VAL A 415 -9.28 -2.36 -25.48
N CYS A 416 -9.10 -1.15 -24.94
CA CYS A 416 -9.30 0.09 -25.70
C CYS A 416 -8.35 0.21 -26.88
N GLN A 417 -7.06 -0.13 -26.72
CA GLN A 417 -6.09 -0.13 -27.79
C GLN A 417 -6.40 -1.20 -28.86
N ALA A 418 -6.82 -2.40 -28.43
CA ALA A 418 -7.25 -3.45 -29.37
C ALA A 418 -8.49 -3.03 -30.19
N ALA A 419 -9.35 -2.19 -29.60
CA ALA A 419 -10.48 -1.57 -30.29
C ALA A 419 -10.11 -0.35 -31.16
N GLY A 420 -8.82 -0.05 -31.33
CA GLY A 420 -8.34 1.09 -32.15
C GLY A 420 -8.49 2.46 -31.47
N MET A 421 -8.78 2.52 -30.17
CA MET A 421 -8.88 3.77 -29.42
C MET A 421 -7.49 4.37 -29.15
N SER A 422 -7.40 5.70 -29.10
CA SER A 422 -6.16 6.37 -28.69
C SER A 422 -5.85 6.10 -27.20
N LEU A 423 -4.56 6.22 -26.83
CA LEU A 423 -4.13 6.12 -25.44
C LEU A 423 -4.91 7.10 -24.54
N GLN A 424 -5.12 8.34 -25.01
CA GLN A 424 -5.91 9.34 -24.31
C GLN A 424 -7.33 8.86 -24.00
N SER A 425 -8.02 8.28 -24.99
CA SER A 425 -9.38 7.75 -24.79
C SER A 425 -9.40 6.56 -23.82
N GLY A 426 -8.41 5.65 -23.95
CA GLY A 426 -8.27 4.52 -23.02
C GLY A 426 -8.02 4.97 -21.58
N LEU A 427 -7.20 6.00 -21.38
CA LEU A 427 -6.96 6.59 -20.06
C LEU A 427 -8.23 7.22 -19.46
N ILE A 428 -9.05 7.89 -20.28
CA ILE A 428 -10.35 8.43 -19.83
C ILE A 428 -11.26 7.28 -19.34
N VAL A 429 -11.32 6.17 -20.06
CA VAL A 429 -12.14 5.01 -19.63
C VAL A 429 -11.60 4.41 -18.33
N ALA A 430 -10.27 4.21 -18.21
CA ALA A 430 -9.65 3.67 -17.00
C ALA A 430 -9.86 4.59 -15.79
N MET A 431 -9.67 5.90 -15.95
CA MET A 431 -9.91 6.88 -14.88
C MET A 431 -11.41 6.99 -14.52
N GLY A 432 -12.31 6.82 -15.50
CA GLY A 432 -13.76 6.73 -15.26
C GLY A 432 -14.13 5.56 -14.35
N PHE A 433 -13.44 4.43 -14.51
CA PHE A 433 -13.58 3.30 -13.58
C PHE A 433 -13.14 3.66 -12.15
N HIS A 434 -12.05 4.43 -11.97
CA HIS A 434 -11.64 4.90 -10.64
C HIS A 434 -12.68 5.85 -10.02
N LEU A 435 -13.33 6.71 -10.83
CA LEU A 435 -14.45 7.54 -10.37
C LEU A 435 -15.64 6.71 -9.90
N LEU A 436 -15.98 5.63 -10.60
CA LEU A 436 -17.03 4.71 -10.16
C LEU A 436 -16.69 4.10 -8.80
N LEU A 437 -15.45 3.66 -8.60
CA LEU A 437 -15.01 3.06 -7.33
C LEU A 437 -15.09 4.03 -6.16
N ILE A 438 -14.68 5.29 -6.36
CA ILE A 438 -14.75 6.28 -5.29
C ILE A 438 -16.21 6.65 -4.94
N VAL A 439 -17.11 6.66 -5.90
CA VAL A 439 -18.56 6.83 -5.66
C VAL A 439 -19.10 5.66 -4.81
N ILE A 440 -18.73 4.42 -5.13
CA ILE A 440 -19.08 3.25 -4.32
C ILE A 440 -18.49 3.39 -2.90
N SER A 441 -17.28 3.91 -2.78
CA SER A 441 -16.64 4.16 -1.48
C SER A 441 -17.37 5.21 -0.66
N ILE A 442 -17.92 6.28 -1.27
CA ILE A 442 -18.78 7.26 -0.59
C ILE A 442 -20.00 6.56 0.01
N ILE A 443 -20.70 5.72 -0.79
CA ILE A 443 -21.85 4.94 -0.32
C ILE A 443 -21.45 4.01 0.83
N ALA A 444 -20.30 3.32 0.70
CA ALA A 444 -19.79 2.44 1.75
C ALA A 444 -19.47 3.20 3.05
N SER A 445 -18.92 4.40 2.95
CA SER A 445 -18.54 5.23 4.10
C SER A 445 -19.74 5.64 4.96
N THR A 446 -20.91 5.83 4.37
CA THR A 446 -22.15 6.12 5.12
C THR A 446 -22.63 4.95 5.98
N ARG A 447 -22.15 3.73 5.70
CA ARG A 447 -22.46 2.53 6.49
C ARG A 447 -21.52 2.29 7.67
N ILE A 448 -20.49 3.11 7.82
CA ILE A 448 -19.65 3.12 9.02
C ILE A 448 -20.51 3.70 10.15
N SER A 449 -20.93 2.84 11.10
CA SER A 449 -21.87 3.24 12.15
C SER A 449 -21.23 4.17 13.20
N PRO A 450 -21.87 5.32 13.53
CA PRO A 450 -21.41 6.15 14.65
C PRO A 450 -21.50 5.45 16.02
N GLN A 451 -22.34 4.45 16.19
CA GLN A 451 -22.49 3.67 17.43
C GLN A 451 -21.28 2.79 17.72
N SER A 452 -20.50 2.41 16.71
CA SER A 452 -19.24 1.68 16.91
C SER A 452 -18.14 2.52 17.59
N ILE A 453 -18.32 3.83 17.71
CA ILE A 453 -17.41 4.76 18.37
C ILE A 453 -17.76 4.94 19.85
N LYS A 454 -19.02 4.73 20.23
CA LYS A 454 -19.50 4.93 21.62
C LYS A 454 -19.12 3.81 22.59
N ASN A 455 -18.79 2.61 22.13
CA ASN A 455 -18.45 1.47 22.98
C ASN A 455 -17.00 1.46 23.49
N ALA A 456 -16.18 2.44 23.12
CA ALA A 456 -14.92 2.75 23.76
C ALA A 456 -15.14 3.75 24.91
N ASP A 457 -16.04 3.44 25.85
CA ASP A 457 -16.20 4.21 27.09
C ASP A 457 -15.11 3.75 28.07
N PRO A 458 -14.12 4.62 28.42
CA PRO A 458 -13.05 4.26 29.36
C PRO A 458 -13.55 3.98 30.78
N LYS A 459 -14.83 4.20 31.05
CA LYS A 459 -15.45 4.00 32.40
C LYS A 459 -15.92 2.57 32.67
N LYS A 460 -15.78 1.62 31.75
CA LYS A 460 -16.15 0.22 31.97
C LYS A 460 -15.01 -0.68 32.46
N GLU A 461 -13.77 -0.19 32.47
CA GLU A 461 -12.73 -0.87 33.25
C GLU A 461 -12.72 -0.30 34.67
N GLY A 462 -13.34 -1.04 35.57
CA GLY A 462 -13.24 -0.81 37.00
C GLY A 462 -11.80 -0.99 37.51
N VAL A 463 -10.97 0.04 37.29
CA VAL A 463 -9.75 0.18 38.07
C VAL A 463 -10.16 0.73 39.42
N PRO A 464 -9.95 0.00 40.54
CA PRO A 464 -10.20 0.55 41.85
C PRO A 464 -9.27 1.74 42.07
N VAL A 465 -9.86 2.92 42.28
CA VAL A 465 -9.16 4.10 42.77
C VAL A 465 -8.59 3.74 44.14
N ILE A 466 -7.32 3.40 44.22
CA ILE A 466 -6.61 3.39 45.50
C ILE A 466 -6.35 4.86 45.84
N VAL A 467 -7.20 5.38 46.71
CA VAL A 467 -6.94 6.60 47.48
C VAL A 467 -5.85 6.27 48.47
N GLN A 468 -4.67 6.78 48.27
CA GLN A 468 -3.74 7.24 49.27
C GLN A 468 -2.69 8.18 48.64
#